data_9d7b4c4d8deb0e02d2517c42b9dead72
#
_entry.id   9d7b4c4d8deb0e02d2517c42b9dead72
#
_cell.length_a   1.000
_cell.length_b   1.000
_cell.length_c   1.000
_cell.angle_alpha   90.00
_cell.angle_beta   90.00
_cell.angle_gamma   90.00
#
_symmetry.space_group_name_H-M   'P 1'
#
loop_
_entity.id
_entity.type
_entity.pdbx_description
1 polymer ?
#
loop_
_entity_poly.entity_id
_entity_poly.type
_entity_poly.pdbx_seq_one_letter_code
_entity_poly.pdbx_strand_id
1 'polypeptide(L)'
;MKEIKKINTLAEFEELKNSTLKNSELLLFKYRPACTISFVAEKLFDRWFGGLPEESNIVCAKIDVLALKPLSRHIADELSIQHESPQLIWLNKEGKVKWHGSHHQITERALGLSFAK
;
A
#
# COMPACT_ATOMS: atom_id res chain seq x y z
N MET A 1 14.20 -0.42 7.42
CA MET A 1 13.32 -1.30 8.20
C MET A 1 12.08 -1.66 7.39
N LYS A 2 11.73 -2.91 7.41
CA LYS A 2 10.60 -3.43 6.64
C LYS A 2 9.46 -3.77 7.62
N GLU A 3 8.27 -3.23 7.40
CA GLU A 3 7.18 -3.36 8.36
C GLU A 3 5.81 -3.34 7.68
N ILE A 4 4.84 -4.10 8.23
CA ILE A 4 3.45 -4.08 7.80
C ILE A 4 2.59 -3.65 8.98
N LYS A 5 1.74 -2.65 8.78
CA LYS A 5 0.83 -2.14 9.80
C LYS A 5 -0.60 -2.08 9.27
N LYS A 6 -1.57 -2.27 10.16
CA LYS A 6 -2.97 -1.99 9.85
C LYS A 6 -3.30 -0.61 10.40
N ILE A 7 -3.98 0.21 9.62
CA ILE A 7 -4.40 1.54 10.07
C ILE A 7 -5.92 1.62 10.01
N ASN A 8 -6.51 2.33 10.97
CA ASN A 8 -7.95 2.37 11.15
C ASN A 8 -8.54 3.77 11.11
N THR A 9 -7.73 4.81 11.15
CA THR A 9 -8.24 6.19 11.17
C THR A 9 -7.43 7.08 10.25
N LEU A 10 -8.03 8.21 9.88
CA LEU A 10 -7.34 9.23 9.09
C LEU A 10 -6.14 9.78 9.88
N ALA A 11 -6.28 9.97 11.19
CA ALA A 11 -5.18 10.45 12.02
C ALA A 11 -3.99 9.48 11.99
N GLU A 12 -4.26 8.18 12.08
CA GLU A 12 -3.20 7.17 11.99
C GLU A 12 -2.52 7.20 10.62
N PHE A 13 -3.30 7.39 9.56
CA PHE A 13 -2.75 7.49 8.21
C PHE A 13 -1.81 8.69 8.08
N GLU A 14 -2.24 9.86 8.55
CA GLU A 14 -1.42 11.07 8.46
C GLU A 14 -0.15 10.96 9.31
N GLU A 15 -0.26 10.41 10.52
CA GLU A 15 0.89 10.19 11.38
C GLU A 15 1.87 9.20 10.75
N LEU A 16 1.38 8.09 10.22
CA LEU A 16 2.23 7.10 9.59
C LEU A 16 2.93 7.68 8.36
N LYS A 17 2.19 8.41 7.53
CA LYS A 17 2.76 9.05 6.35
C LYS A 17 3.90 10.00 6.73
N ASN A 18 3.65 10.87 7.72
CA ASN A 18 4.64 11.85 8.15
C ASN A 18 5.87 11.20 8.78
N SER A 19 5.70 10.17 9.59
CA SER A 19 6.83 9.51 10.25
C SER A 19 7.59 8.58 9.29
N THR A 20 6.89 7.89 8.39
CA THR A 20 7.49 6.91 7.49
C THR A 20 8.32 7.58 6.40
N LEU A 21 7.78 8.60 5.76
CA LEU A 21 8.41 9.21 4.59
C LEU A 21 9.70 9.97 4.89
N LYS A 22 10.04 10.12 6.16
CA LYS A 22 11.34 10.70 6.52
C LYS A 22 12.50 9.80 6.13
N ASN A 23 12.32 8.48 6.26
CA ASN A 23 13.40 7.51 6.06
C ASN A 23 13.03 6.33 5.19
N SER A 24 11.75 6.16 4.86
CA SER A 24 11.27 4.97 4.16
C SER A 24 10.22 5.33 3.12
N GLU A 25 10.02 4.42 2.17
CA GLU A 25 8.90 4.52 1.23
C GLU A 25 7.66 3.90 1.89
N LEU A 26 6.49 4.28 1.42
CA LEU A 26 5.23 3.81 1.99
C LEU A 26 4.38 3.13 0.93
N LEU A 27 3.99 1.89 1.21
CA LEU A 27 3.05 1.13 0.40
C LEU A 27 1.68 1.17 1.09
N LEU A 28 0.65 1.57 0.34
CA LEU A 28 -0.72 1.56 0.83
C LEU A 28 -1.44 0.41 0.15
N PHE A 29 -1.83 -0.61 0.90
CA PHE A 29 -2.55 -1.76 0.36
C PHE A 29 -4.01 -1.70 0.79
N LYS A 30 -4.89 -1.40 -0.16
CA LYS A 30 -6.34 -1.40 0.05
C LYS A 30 -6.87 -2.79 -0.29
N TYR A 31 -7.54 -3.41 0.67
CA TYR A 31 -8.11 -4.74 0.45
C TYR A 31 -9.58 -4.78 0.83
N ARG A 32 -10.31 -5.69 0.21
CA ARG A 32 -11.71 -5.91 0.51
C ARG A 32 -11.88 -7.28 1.17
N PRO A 33 -12.32 -7.34 2.44
CA PRO A 33 -12.54 -8.62 3.11
C PRO A 33 -13.55 -9.50 2.36
N ALA A 34 -13.39 -10.82 2.47
CA ALA A 34 -14.27 -11.80 1.86
C ALA A 34 -14.38 -11.69 0.33
N CYS A 35 -13.35 -11.18 -0.32
CA CYS A 35 -13.28 -11.05 -1.77
C CYS A 35 -12.12 -11.90 -2.29
N THR A 36 -12.40 -12.83 -3.19
CA THR A 36 -11.39 -13.77 -3.72
C THR A 36 -10.25 -13.04 -4.42
N ILE A 37 -10.56 -12.03 -5.23
CA ILE A 37 -9.53 -11.28 -5.96
C ILE A 37 -8.62 -10.54 -4.98
N SER A 38 -9.19 -9.95 -3.94
CA SER A 38 -8.43 -9.25 -2.91
C SER A 38 -7.55 -10.22 -2.12
N PHE A 39 -8.10 -11.39 -1.78
CA PHE A 39 -7.35 -12.41 -1.06
C PHE A 39 -6.13 -12.87 -1.86
N VAL A 40 -6.31 -13.15 -3.14
CA VAL A 40 -5.21 -13.59 -4.01
C VAL A 40 -4.14 -12.51 -4.13
N ALA A 41 -4.56 -11.26 -4.34
CA ALA A 41 -3.63 -10.14 -4.43
C ALA A 41 -2.85 -9.95 -3.15
N GLU A 42 -3.51 -10.09 -1.99
CA GLU A 42 -2.85 -9.95 -0.69
C GLU A 42 -1.82 -11.05 -0.46
N LYS A 43 -2.13 -12.30 -0.81
CA LYS A 43 -1.20 -13.40 -0.68
C LYS A 43 0.04 -13.20 -1.55
N LEU A 44 -0.16 -12.75 -2.77
CA LEU A 44 0.93 -12.46 -3.68
C LEU A 44 1.80 -11.33 -3.15
N PHE A 45 1.17 -10.27 -2.67
CA PHE A 45 1.87 -9.13 -2.08
C PHE A 45 2.68 -9.55 -0.85
N ASP A 46 2.06 -10.30 0.06
CA ASP A 46 2.72 -10.73 1.29
C ASP A 46 3.96 -11.58 0.99
N ARG A 47 3.86 -12.46 -0.01
CA ARG A 47 5.00 -13.29 -0.40
C ARG A 47 6.13 -12.44 -0.98
N TRP A 48 5.80 -11.51 -1.86
CA TRP A 48 6.79 -10.61 -2.44
C TRP A 48 7.45 -9.75 -1.36
N PHE A 49 6.62 -9.14 -0.50
CA PHE A 49 7.11 -8.26 0.56
C PHE A 49 7.97 -9.02 1.56
N GLY A 50 7.53 -10.23 1.94
CA GLY A 50 8.29 -11.08 2.86
C GLY A 50 9.64 -11.51 2.33
N GLY A 51 9.79 -11.58 1.00
CA GLY A 51 11.06 -11.94 0.37
C GLY A 51 12.04 -10.79 0.20
N LEU A 52 11.63 -9.56 0.51
CA LEU A 52 12.54 -8.42 0.43
C LEU A 52 13.57 -8.48 1.55
N PRO A 53 14.79 -7.92 1.31
CA PRO A 53 15.79 -7.83 2.38
C PRO A 53 15.26 -7.06 3.58
N GLU A 54 15.63 -7.50 4.79
CA GLU A 54 15.19 -6.85 6.03
C GLU A 54 15.62 -5.38 6.11
N GLU A 55 16.74 -5.03 5.50
CA GLU A 55 17.25 -3.66 5.47
C GLU A 55 16.49 -2.76 4.49
N SER A 56 15.53 -3.30 3.76
CA SER A 56 14.70 -2.48 2.86
C SER A 56 13.91 -1.47 3.68
N ASN A 57 13.98 -0.20 3.28
CA ASN A 57 13.28 0.89 4.00
C ASN A 57 11.91 1.10 3.38
N ILE A 58 11.01 0.16 3.66
CA ILE A 58 9.64 0.17 3.15
C ILE A 58 8.68 -0.22 4.27
N VAL A 59 7.65 0.59 4.45
CA VAL A 59 6.55 0.30 5.38
C VAL A 59 5.28 0.12 4.55
N CYS A 60 4.50 -0.90 4.87
CA CYS A 60 3.20 -1.12 4.24
C CYS A 60 2.08 -0.86 5.23
N ALA A 61 1.10 -0.07 4.82
CA ALA A 61 -0.13 0.14 5.59
C ALA A 61 -1.26 -0.59 4.88
N LYS A 62 -1.92 -1.51 5.57
CA LYS A 62 -3.08 -2.23 5.03
C LYS A 62 -4.37 -1.57 5.49
N ILE A 63 -5.31 -1.38 4.57
CA ILE A 63 -6.55 -0.66 4.79
C ILE A 63 -7.74 -1.50 4.34
N ASP A 64 -8.64 -1.80 5.27
CA ASP A 64 -9.91 -2.49 5.00
C ASP A 64 -10.89 -1.48 4.40
N VAL A 65 -11.17 -1.60 3.09
CA VAL A 65 -11.97 -0.59 2.39
C VAL A 65 -13.46 -0.65 2.74
N LEU A 66 -13.95 -1.76 3.29
CA LEU A 66 -15.36 -1.85 3.70
C LEU A 66 -15.57 -1.17 5.05
N ALA A 67 -14.66 -1.40 5.98
CA ALA A 67 -14.74 -0.80 7.31
C ALA A 67 -14.34 0.67 7.30
N LEU A 68 -13.47 1.08 6.36
CA LEU A 68 -12.82 2.40 6.39
C LEU A 68 -13.06 3.18 5.09
N LYS A 69 -14.33 3.25 4.67
CA LYS A 69 -14.69 3.97 3.43
C LYS A 69 -14.23 5.44 3.42
N PRO A 70 -14.44 6.21 4.49
CA PRO A 70 -13.97 7.61 4.50
C PRO A 70 -12.46 7.74 4.32
N LEU A 71 -11.70 6.86 4.96
CA LEU A 71 -10.24 6.86 4.83
C LEU A 71 -9.82 6.51 3.39
N SER A 72 -10.44 5.50 2.80
CA SER A 72 -10.14 5.09 1.43
C SER A 72 -10.43 6.20 0.42
N ARG A 73 -11.53 6.93 0.62
CA ARG A 73 -11.89 8.07 -0.23
C ARG A 73 -10.92 9.22 -0.05
N HIS A 74 -10.53 9.49 1.20
CA HIS A 74 -9.57 10.54 1.48
C HIS A 74 -8.25 10.29 0.76
N ILE A 75 -7.77 9.05 0.80
CA ILE A 75 -6.53 8.66 0.12
C ILE A 75 -6.65 8.86 -1.38
N ALA A 76 -7.77 8.45 -1.96
CA ALA A 76 -8.02 8.61 -3.39
C ALA A 76 -7.99 10.08 -3.79
N ASP A 77 -8.64 10.92 -3.01
CA ASP A 77 -8.71 12.36 -3.29
C ASP A 77 -7.33 13.02 -3.12
N GLU A 78 -6.65 12.72 -2.03
CA GLU A 78 -5.33 13.32 -1.74
C GLU A 78 -4.31 12.97 -2.81
N LEU A 79 -4.32 11.72 -3.29
CA LEU A 79 -3.33 11.24 -4.25
C LEU A 79 -3.78 11.32 -5.70
N SER A 80 -5.02 11.77 -5.93
CA SER A 80 -5.62 11.84 -7.27
C SER A 80 -5.60 10.49 -8.00
N ILE A 81 -5.91 9.43 -7.26
CA ILE A 81 -5.98 8.07 -7.79
C ILE A 81 -7.38 7.54 -7.52
N GLN A 82 -8.07 7.12 -8.59
CA GLN A 82 -9.41 6.56 -8.45
C GLN A 82 -9.40 5.37 -7.48
N HIS A 83 -10.36 5.36 -6.56
CA HIS A 83 -10.47 4.27 -5.59
C HIS A 83 -10.80 2.94 -6.29
N GLU A 84 -10.04 1.91 -5.95
CA GLU A 84 -10.28 0.53 -6.35
C GLU A 84 -9.88 -0.40 -5.21
N SER A 85 -10.26 -1.67 -5.28
CA SER A 85 -9.80 -2.69 -4.33
C SER A 85 -9.87 -4.07 -4.99
N PRO A 86 -8.83 -4.92 -4.88
CA PRO A 86 -7.55 -4.59 -4.24
C PRO A 86 -6.79 -3.53 -5.03
N GLN A 87 -6.11 -2.67 -4.30
CA GLN A 87 -5.31 -1.61 -4.92
C GLN A 87 -4.05 -1.38 -4.09
N LEU A 88 -2.94 -1.21 -4.77
CA LEU A 88 -1.66 -0.90 -4.14
C LEU A 88 -1.18 0.44 -4.65
N ILE A 89 -0.81 1.34 -3.73
CA ILE A 89 -0.27 2.65 -4.06
C ILE A 89 1.09 2.77 -3.36
N TRP A 90 2.12 3.05 -4.13
CA TRP A 90 3.50 3.12 -3.63
C TRP A 90 3.96 4.56 -3.65
N LEU A 91 4.25 5.13 -2.47
CA LEU A 91 4.75 6.49 -2.33
C LEU A 91 6.25 6.48 -2.10
N ASN A 92 6.96 7.36 -2.79
CA ASN A 92 8.38 7.55 -2.54
C ASN A 92 8.57 8.42 -1.29
N LYS A 93 9.83 8.67 -0.91
CA LYS A 93 10.14 9.43 0.30
C LYS A 93 9.66 10.87 0.26
N GLU A 94 9.40 11.41 -0.92
CA GLU A 94 8.83 12.75 -1.07
C GLU A 94 7.31 12.75 -1.01
N GLY A 95 6.69 11.57 -0.82
CA GLY A 95 5.25 11.46 -0.75
C GLY A 95 4.55 11.42 -2.11
N LYS A 96 5.32 11.26 -3.18
CA LYS A 96 4.77 11.18 -4.54
C LYS A 96 4.55 9.73 -4.95
N VAL A 97 3.55 9.51 -5.81
CA VAL A 97 3.23 8.16 -6.29
C VAL A 97 4.34 7.66 -7.21
N LYS A 98 5.00 6.59 -6.78
CA LYS A 98 6.03 5.92 -7.55
C LYS A 98 5.43 4.88 -8.48
N TRP A 99 4.37 4.20 -8.02
CA TRP A 99 3.64 3.20 -8.78
C TRP A 99 2.28 2.99 -8.13
N HIS A 100 1.28 2.65 -8.93
CA HIS A 100 0.02 2.15 -8.40
C HIS A 100 -0.58 1.15 -9.38
N GLY A 101 -1.38 0.25 -8.85
CA GLY A 101 -2.06 -0.74 -9.66
C GLY A 101 -3.15 -1.41 -8.85
N SER A 102 -4.12 -2.01 -9.54
CA SER A 102 -5.24 -2.67 -8.91
C SER A 102 -5.53 -4.00 -9.60
N HIS A 103 -6.26 -4.88 -8.89
CA HIS A 103 -6.68 -6.17 -9.41
C HIS A 103 -5.51 -6.97 -10.00
N HIS A 104 -5.59 -7.33 -11.26
CA HIS A 104 -4.58 -8.15 -11.93
C HIS A 104 -3.27 -7.42 -12.24
N GLN A 105 -3.22 -6.11 -12.02
CA GLN A 105 -2.00 -5.34 -12.18
C GLN A 105 -1.02 -5.59 -11.05
N ILE A 106 -1.50 -6.09 -9.91
CA ILE A 106 -0.65 -6.38 -8.75
C ILE A 106 0.02 -7.73 -8.99
N THR A 107 1.27 -7.69 -9.46
CA THR A 107 2.07 -8.87 -9.75
C THR A 107 3.46 -8.73 -9.16
N GLU A 108 4.12 -9.86 -8.91
CA GLU A 108 5.50 -9.83 -8.40
C GLU A 108 6.44 -9.12 -9.38
N ARG A 109 6.19 -9.29 -10.68
CA ARG A 109 7.00 -8.63 -11.71
C ARG A 109 6.85 -7.11 -11.63
N ALA A 110 5.61 -6.61 -11.56
CA ALA A 110 5.37 -5.17 -11.48
C ALA A 110 5.99 -4.56 -10.22
N LEU A 111 5.84 -5.25 -9.09
CA LEU A 111 6.39 -4.79 -7.82
C LEU A 111 7.91 -4.82 -7.83
N GLY A 112 8.51 -5.85 -8.40
CA GLY A 112 9.95 -5.95 -8.53
C GLY A 112 10.55 -4.86 -9.41
N LEU A 113 9.90 -4.55 -10.52
CA LEU A 113 10.34 -3.48 -11.41
C LEU A 113 10.25 -2.12 -10.73
N SER A 114 9.20 -1.90 -9.95
CA SER A 114 9.01 -0.65 -9.22
C SER A 114 10.00 -0.51 -8.07
N PHE A 115 10.33 -1.62 -7.41
CA PHE A 115 11.33 -1.62 -6.34
C PHE A 115 12.71 -1.22 -6.84
N ALA A 116 13.04 -1.59 -8.07
CA ALA A 116 14.34 -1.31 -8.65
C ALA A 116 14.54 0.14 -9.10
N LYS A 117 13.46 0.91 -9.15
CA LYS A 117 13.54 2.33 -9.57
C LYS A 117 14.13 3.25 -8.52
#